data_108d74ce07dfbdb62bec0982c734b9fd
#
_entry.id   108d74ce07dfbdb62bec0982c734b9fd
#
_cell.length_a   1.000
_cell.length_b   1.000
_cell.length_c   1.000
_cell.angle_alpha   90.00
_cell.angle_beta   90.00
_cell.angle_gamma   90.00
#
_symmetry.space_group_name_H-M   'P 1'
#
loop_
_entity.id
_entity.type
_entity.pdbx_description
1 polymer ?
#
loop_
_entity_poly.entity_id
_entity_poly.type
_entity_poly.pdbx_seq_one_letter_code
_entity_poly.pdbx_strand_id
1 'polypeptide(L)'
;MKRIVVYLFLIFFSFQNFLLAYSSDPKNFVTELVNEAISKLSATNFTKNEKSKFIAKIALENVDINALGLYTLGELRKSSNELAISKYQQAFEKYFLKSLTSRLTDY
;
A
#
# COMPACT_ATOMS: atom_id res chain seq x y z
N MET A 1 39.37 8.35 -13.89
CA MET A 1 38.47 8.61 -12.76
C MET A 1 37.14 9.25 -13.17
N LYS A 2 37.12 10.18 -14.11
CA LYS A 2 35.84 10.77 -14.59
C LYS A 2 34.88 9.76 -15.21
N ARG A 3 35.37 8.70 -15.86
CA ARG A 3 34.55 7.65 -16.47
C ARG A 3 33.81 6.80 -15.45
N ILE A 4 34.43 6.51 -14.30
CA ILE A 4 33.82 5.71 -13.22
C ILE A 4 32.66 6.48 -12.59
N VAL A 5 32.81 7.79 -12.38
CA VAL A 5 31.77 8.65 -11.84
C VAL A 5 30.56 8.71 -12.76
N VAL A 6 30.77 8.77 -14.09
CA VAL A 6 29.70 8.78 -15.08
C VAL A 6 28.96 7.45 -15.07
N TYR A 7 29.66 6.31 -14.99
CA TYR A 7 29.04 4.99 -14.91
C TYR A 7 28.21 4.81 -13.62
N LEU A 8 28.74 5.28 -12.49
CA LEU A 8 28.00 5.26 -11.22
C LEU A 8 26.73 6.09 -11.31
N PHE A 9 26.79 7.24 -11.96
CA PHE A 9 25.64 8.13 -12.18
C PHE A 9 24.60 7.48 -13.07
N LEU A 10 25.02 6.79 -14.14
CA LEU A 10 24.12 6.04 -15.04
C LEU A 10 23.45 4.88 -14.32
N ILE A 11 24.17 4.14 -13.50
CA ILE A 11 23.62 3.04 -12.69
C ILE A 11 22.58 3.57 -11.70
N PHE A 12 22.87 4.68 -11.06
CA PHE A 12 21.93 5.33 -10.13
C PHE A 12 20.64 5.76 -10.85
N PHE A 13 20.77 6.32 -12.05
CA PHE A 13 19.64 6.74 -12.88
C PHE A 13 18.77 5.57 -13.32
N SER A 14 19.39 4.46 -13.71
CA SER A 14 18.69 3.22 -14.06
C SER A 14 17.92 2.64 -12.87
N PHE A 15 18.49 2.75 -11.66
CA PHE A 15 17.85 2.29 -10.45
C PHE A 15 16.60 3.10 -10.09
N GLN A 16 16.62 4.41 -10.33
CA GLN A 16 15.46 5.28 -10.11
C GLN A 16 14.30 4.92 -11.04
N ASN A 17 14.56 4.61 -12.29
CA ASN A 17 13.53 4.17 -13.24
C ASN A 17 12.86 2.87 -12.81
N PHE A 18 13.60 1.98 -12.17
CA PHE A 18 13.06 0.72 -11.65
C PHE A 18 12.13 0.93 -10.44
N LEU A 19 12.40 1.93 -9.61
CA LEU A 19 11.59 2.24 -8.43
C LEU A 19 10.25 2.92 -8.76
N LEU A 20 10.12 3.46 -9.97
CA LEU A 20 8.90 4.15 -10.43
C LEU A 20 8.01 3.18 -11.23
N ALA A 21 7.66 2.01 -10.60
CA ALA A 21 6.78 1.03 -11.22
C ALA A 21 5.35 1.53 -11.38
N TYR A 22 4.91 2.46 -10.54
CA TYR A 22 3.59 3.07 -10.58
C TYR A 22 3.69 4.56 -10.89
N SER A 23 2.58 5.13 -11.40
CA SER A 23 2.47 6.55 -11.68
C SER A 23 2.64 7.39 -10.41
N SER A 24 3.23 8.58 -10.54
CA SER A 24 3.31 9.55 -9.45
C SER A 24 1.99 10.31 -9.22
N ASP A 25 1.06 10.28 -10.20
CA ASP A 25 -0.27 10.83 -10.05
C ASP A 25 -1.09 9.94 -9.12
N PRO A 26 -1.65 10.47 -8.01
CA PRO A 26 -2.41 9.67 -7.04
C PRO A 26 -3.56 8.87 -7.64
N LYS A 27 -4.30 9.46 -8.58
CA LYS A 27 -5.42 8.78 -9.23
C LYS A 27 -4.94 7.61 -10.09
N ASN A 28 -3.92 7.85 -10.92
CA ASN A 28 -3.35 6.81 -11.77
C ASN A 28 -2.64 5.74 -10.95
N PHE A 29 -1.96 6.13 -9.89
CA PHE A 29 -1.32 5.20 -8.96
C PHE A 29 -2.33 4.20 -8.40
N VAL A 30 -3.45 4.69 -7.86
CA VAL A 30 -4.48 3.83 -7.28
C VAL A 30 -5.10 2.93 -8.34
N THR A 31 -5.39 3.47 -9.53
CA THR A 31 -5.95 2.70 -10.65
C THR A 31 -5.01 1.57 -11.07
N GLU A 32 -3.73 1.87 -11.23
CA GLU A 32 -2.71 0.87 -11.61
C GLU A 32 -2.57 -0.21 -10.54
N LEU A 33 -2.54 0.19 -9.26
CA LEU A 33 -2.42 -0.73 -8.14
C LEU A 33 -3.60 -1.68 -8.05
N VAL A 34 -4.82 -1.15 -8.17
CA VAL A 34 -6.05 -1.96 -8.13
C VAL A 34 -6.11 -2.90 -9.33
N ASN A 35 -5.80 -2.41 -10.52
CA ASN A 35 -5.81 -3.23 -11.74
C ASN A 35 -4.79 -4.36 -11.65
N GLU A 36 -3.60 -4.11 -11.14
CA GLU A 36 -2.58 -5.14 -10.93
C GLU A 36 -3.07 -6.20 -9.93
N ALA A 37 -3.65 -5.76 -8.82
CA ALA A 37 -4.17 -6.67 -7.80
C ALA A 37 -5.29 -7.56 -8.37
N ILE A 38 -6.25 -6.98 -9.08
CA ILE A 38 -7.35 -7.72 -9.72
C ILE A 38 -6.82 -8.70 -10.76
N SER A 39 -5.88 -8.26 -11.60
CA SER A 39 -5.28 -9.11 -12.62
C SER A 39 -4.61 -10.34 -12.02
N LYS A 40 -3.82 -10.17 -10.97
CA LYS A 40 -3.16 -11.27 -10.28
C LYS A 40 -4.13 -12.20 -9.59
N LEU A 41 -5.16 -11.66 -8.95
CA LEU A 41 -6.19 -12.46 -8.29
C LEU A 41 -7.00 -13.30 -9.27
N SER A 42 -7.27 -12.75 -10.45
CA SER A 42 -8.05 -13.45 -11.49
C SER A 42 -7.22 -14.51 -12.22
N ALA A 43 -5.91 -14.28 -12.36
CA ALA A 43 -5.02 -15.15 -13.13
C ALA A 43 -4.51 -16.36 -12.34
N THR A 44 -4.67 -16.38 -11.02
CA THR A 44 -4.13 -17.42 -10.14
C THR A 44 -5.21 -18.28 -9.53
N ASN A 45 -4.89 -19.55 -9.27
CA ASN A 45 -5.79 -20.48 -8.58
C ASN A 45 -5.65 -20.36 -7.07
N PHE A 46 -5.59 -19.13 -6.57
CA PHE A 46 -5.53 -18.90 -5.13
C PHE A 46 -6.81 -19.33 -4.44
N THR A 47 -6.67 -19.94 -3.28
CA THR A 47 -7.79 -20.13 -2.36
C THR A 47 -8.25 -18.77 -1.83
N LYS A 48 -9.45 -18.71 -1.26
CA LYS A 48 -9.98 -17.48 -0.69
C LYS A 48 -9.04 -16.93 0.40
N ASN A 49 -8.46 -17.80 1.20
CA ASN A 49 -7.51 -17.41 2.25
C ASN A 49 -6.20 -16.85 1.66
N GLU A 50 -5.69 -17.46 0.60
CA GLU A 50 -4.52 -16.98 -0.11
C GLU A 50 -4.77 -15.61 -0.76
N LYS A 51 -5.94 -15.41 -1.33
CA LYS A 51 -6.36 -14.11 -1.88
C LYS A 51 -6.39 -13.04 -0.80
N SER A 52 -6.95 -13.35 0.37
CA SER A 52 -6.98 -12.42 1.50
C SER A 52 -5.58 -12.01 1.95
N LYS A 53 -4.67 -12.97 2.06
CA LYS A 53 -3.27 -12.70 2.45
C LYS A 53 -2.56 -11.84 1.41
N PHE A 54 -2.80 -12.10 0.13
CA PHE A 54 -2.21 -11.33 -0.96
C PHE A 54 -2.69 -9.88 -0.95
N ILE A 55 -4.00 -9.67 -0.79
CA ILE A 55 -4.59 -8.33 -0.72
C ILE A 55 -4.05 -7.56 0.49
N ALA A 56 -4.01 -8.19 1.65
CA ALA A 56 -3.48 -7.58 2.86
C ALA A 56 -2.01 -7.17 2.70
N LYS A 57 -1.21 -8.01 2.06
CA LYS A 57 0.21 -7.72 1.78
C LYS A 57 0.35 -6.49 0.90
N ILE A 58 -0.41 -6.41 -0.19
CA ILE A 58 -0.37 -5.25 -1.10
C ILE A 58 -0.79 -3.98 -0.36
N ALA A 59 -1.85 -4.04 0.43
CA ALA A 59 -2.33 -2.88 1.18
C ALA A 59 -1.28 -2.40 2.18
N LEU A 60 -0.66 -3.31 2.94
CA LEU A 60 0.35 -2.96 3.93
C LEU A 60 1.62 -2.39 3.30
N GLU A 61 1.97 -2.84 2.11
CA GLU A 61 3.16 -2.35 1.40
C GLU A 61 2.96 -0.98 0.75
N ASN A 62 1.73 -0.65 0.36
CA ASN A 62 1.47 0.51 -0.49
C ASN A 62 0.61 1.60 0.15
N VAL A 63 -0.03 1.32 1.28
CA VAL A 63 -0.94 2.26 1.95
C VAL A 63 -0.48 2.49 3.38
N ASP A 64 -0.35 3.76 3.76
CA ASP A 64 -0.10 4.14 5.16
C ASP A 64 -1.42 4.09 5.94
N ILE A 65 -1.76 2.91 6.43
CA ILE A 65 -3.02 2.66 7.12
C ILE A 65 -3.09 3.44 8.44
N ASN A 66 -1.96 3.59 9.13
CA ASN A 66 -1.91 4.36 10.37
C ASN A 66 -2.22 5.84 10.13
N ALA A 67 -1.69 6.41 9.06
CA ALA A 67 -1.98 7.79 8.68
C ALA A 67 -3.46 7.96 8.30
N LEU A 68 -4.04 6.99 7.56
CA LEU A 68 -5.46 7.00 7.26
C LEU A 68 -6.31 6.96 8.54
N GLY A 69 -5.93 6.12 9.49
CA GLY A 69 -6.62 6.04 10.79
C GLY A 69 -6.60 7.36 11.52
N LEU A 70 -5.45 8.03 11.58
CA LEU A 70 -5.34 9.36 12.19
C LEU A 70 -6.20 10.40 11.47
N TYR A 71 -6.24 10.33 10.15
CA TYR A 71 -7.07 11.23 9.35
C TYR A 71 -8.56 11.06 9.67
N THR A 72 -9.02 9.81 9.84
CA THR A 72 -10.42 9.55 10.16
C THR A 72 -10.81 9.99 11.57
N LEU A 73 -9.86 10.10 12.51
CA LEU A 73 -10.10 10.66 13.84
C LEU A 73 -10.41 12.15 13.80
N GLY A 74 -9.91 12.87 12.78
CA GLY A 74 -10.11 14.30 12.66
C GLY A 74 -9.59 15.07 13.87
N GLU A 75 -10.42 15.94 14.45
CA GLU A 75 -10.03 16.79 15.60
C GLU A 75 -9.81 15.99 16.87
N LEU A 76 -10.38 14.81 17.00
CA LEU A 76 -10.22 13.97 18.21
C LEU A 76 -8.77 13.54 18.44
N ARG A 77 -7.95 13.49 17.38
CA ARG A 77 -6.52 13.17 17.51
C ARG A 77 -5.74 14.17 18.36
N LYS A 78 -6.22 15.41 18.43
CA LYS A 78 -5.59 16.47 19.25
C LYS A 78 -5.96 16.38 20.71
N SER A 79 -7.13 15.86 21.03
CA SER A 79 -7.66 15.77 22.40
C SER A 79 -7.50 14.39 23.02
N SER A 80 -7.10 13.38 22.26
CA SER A 80 -6.92 12.00 22.73
C SER A 80 -5.48 11.75 23.17
N ASN A 81 -5.29 10.89 24.18
CA ASN A 81 -3.97 10.49 24.61
C ASN A 81 -3.36 9.45 23.65
N GLU A 82 -2.05 9.24 23.76
CA GLU A 82 -1.30 8.34 22.87
C GLU A 82 -1.80 6.91 22.93
N LEU A 83 -2.20 6.41 24.09
CA LEU A 83 -2.71 5.06 24.24
C LEU A 83 -4.05 4.88 23.51
N ALA A 84 -4.94 5.85 23.63
CA ALA A 84 -6.23 5.82 22.93
C ALA A 84 -6.04 5.87 21.42
N ILE A 85 -5.12 6.70 20.92
CA ILE A 85 -4.78 6.80 19.50
C ILE A 85 -4.21 5.46 19.00
N SER A 86 -3.29 4.86 19.75
CA SER A 86 -2.69 3.58 19.38
C SER A 86 -3.74 2.47 19.28
N LYS A 87 -4.65 2.39 20.25
CA LYS A 87 -5.75 1.42 20.21
C LYS A 87 -6.67 1.63 19.02
N TYR A 88 -6.96 2.89 18.71
CA TYR A 88 -7.78 3.22 17.55
C TYR A 88 -7.09 2.81 16.25
N GLN A 89 -5.80 3.10 16.10
CA GLN A 89 -5.04 2.74 14.92
C GLN A 89 -5.02 1.22 14.69
N GLN A 90 -4.85 0.43 15.75
CA GLN A 90 -4.89 -1.02 15.67
C GLN A 90 -6.27 -1.53 15.25
N ALA A 91 -7.32 -0.98 15.83
CA ALA A 91 -8.70 -1.34 15.47
C ALA A 91 -9.02 -0.92 14.03
N PHE A 92 -8.57 0.26 13.61
CA PHE A 92 -8.74 0.76 12.26
C PHE A 92 -8.04 -0.13 11.24
N GLU A 93 -6.82 -0.54 11.50
CA GLU A 93 -6.06 -1.44 10.62
C GLU A 93 -6.81 -2.76 10.41
N LYS A 94 -7.26 -3.38 11.49
CA LYS A 94 -8.04 -4.62 11.41
C LYS A 94 -9.32 -4.45 10.59
N TYR A 95 -10.06 -3.39 10.85
CA TYR A 95 -11.29 -3.11 10.15
C TYR A 95 -11.03 -2.83 8.66
N PHE A 96 -10.02 -2.02 8.36
CA PHE A 96 -9.65 -1.68 6.99
C PHE A 96 -9.26 -2.92 6.19
N LEU A 97 -8.36 -3.74 6.73
CA LEU A 97 -7.92 -4.96 6.05
C LEU A 97 -9.05 -5.97 5.88
N LYS A 98 -9.88 -6.15 6.90
CA LYS A 98 -11.03 -7.04 6.82
C LYS A 98 -12.03 -6.59 5.76
N SER A 99 -12.35 -5.30 5.73
CA SER A 99 -13.28 -4.75 4.75
C SER A 99 -12.74 -4.89 3.32
N LEU A 100 -11.46 -4.58 3.14
CA LEU A 100 -10.80 -4.67 1.84
C LEU A 100 -10.73 -6.11 1.33
N THR A 101 -10.28 -7.04 2.18
CA THR A 101 -10.15 -8.45 1.80
C THR A 101 -11.51 -9.08 1.53
N SER A 102 -12.54 -8.75 2.32
CA SER A 102 -13.89 -9.27 2.11
C SER A 102 -14.47 -8.86 0.77
N ARG A 103 -14.16 -7.65 0.31
CA ARG A 103 -14.67 -7.14 -0.97
C ARG A 103 -13.91 -7.66 -2.17
N LEU A 104 -12.60 -7.85 -2.04
CA LEU A 104 -11.74 -8.18 -3.18
C LEU A 104 -11.50 -9.68 -3.36
N THR A 105 -11.81 -10.51 -2.38
CA THR A 105 -11.62 -11.96 -2.50
C THR A 105 -12.58 -12.63 -3.49
N ASP A 106 -13.64 -11.93 -3.90
CA ASP A 106 -14.60 -12.43 -4.87
C ASP A 106 -14.12 -12.32 -6.34
N TYR A 107 -13.01 -11.65 -6.54
CA TYR A 107 -12.40 -11.55 -7.88
C TYR A 107 -11.62 -12.80 -8.26
#